data_0ca3192f504bc3f988cc1c62eaea805e
#
_entry.id   0ca3192f504bc3f988cc1c62eaea805e
#
_cell.length_a   1.000
_cell.length_b   1.000
_cell.length_c   1.000
_cell.angle_alpha   90.00
_cell.angle_beta   90.00
_cell.angle_gamma   90.00
#
_symmetry.space_group_name_H-M   'P 1'
#
loop_
_entity.id
_entity.type
_entity.pdbx_description
1 polymer ?
#
loop_
_entity_poly.entity_id
_entity_poly.type
_entity_poly.pdbx_seq_one_letter_code
_entity_poly.pdbx_strand_id
1 'polypeptide(L)'
;MEGITGLADHTHVDSSKHNYERSRLIMTEETNHVITAAFNEGVQEVLVNDSHSKMNNLLIERLHSDAKVIVGDVKPYSMVQGLDSSFSGAMFIGYHARASMLGVMSHSMIFGVRNMYINDVAIGEMGFNAYIAGYYGVPVLLVAGDDRAAIEAEQLIPNVTTAIVKETITRSAVKSLTPAKAGELLREKTLEALNNKDHVKPLIPPDHPLLRIEFANYGQAEWAHLMPGTKIEENTTIVSYQAKDILEAYRAMLVMIELAMRTSFC
;
A
#
# COMPACT_ATOMS: atom_id res chain seq x y z
N MET A 1 -0.53 1.78 7.00
CA MET A 1 -0.92 1.88 8.46
C MET A 1 -2.43 1.88 8.63
N GLU A 2 -3.17 2.53 7.78
CA GLU A 2 -4.63 2.73 7.90
C GLU A 2 -5.42 1.43 8.00
N GLY A 3 -4.94 0.36 7.38
CA GLY A 3 -5.59 -0.96 7.36
C GLY A 3 -5.39 -1.80 8.62
N ILE A 4 -4.54 -1.41 9.59
CA ILE A 4 -4.29 -2.22 10.78
C ILE A 4 -5.49 -2.19 11.76
N THR A 5 -5.47 -3.12 12.69
CA THR A 5 -6.50 -3.32 13.72
C THR A 5 -6.81 -2.05 14.51
N GLY A 6 -8.09 -1.74 14.68
CA GLY A 6 -8.59 -0.70 15.57
C GLY A 6 -8.46 0.73 15.08
N LEU A 7 -7.83 0.98 13.92
CA LEU A 7 -7.72 2.32 13.36
C LEU A 7 -8.95 2.66 12.53
N ALA A 8 -9.55 3.80 12.79
CA ALA A 8 -10.80 4.21 12.16
C ALA A 8 -10.79 5.61 11.56
N ASP A 9 -9.93 6.50 12.05
CA ASP A 9 -9.91 7.90 11.64
C ASP A 9 -8.50 8.51 11.62
N HIS A 10 -8.41 9.73 11.12
CA HIS A 10 -7.16 10.46 10.93
C HIS A 10 -6.33 10.66 12.21
N THR A 11 -6.94 10.68 13.39
CA THR A 11 -6.18 10.85 14.65
C THR A 11 -5.27 9.68 14.98
N HIS A 12 -5.51 8.53 14.35
CA HIS A 12 -4.70 7.33 14.51
C HIS A 12 -3.45 7.30 13.62
N VAL A 13 -3.46 8.04 12.51
CA VAL A 13 -2.42 7.96 11.46
C VAL A 13 -1.60 9.24 11.31
N ASP A 14 -1.97 10.32 11.99
CA ASP A 14 -1.25 11.59 11.99
C ASP A 14 -0.30 11.66 13.18
N SER A 15 1.00 11.82 12.89
CA SER A 15 2.08 11.89 13.90
C SER A 15 1.95 13.04 14.90
N SER A 16 1.12 14.04 14.62
CA SER A 16 0.83 15.13 15.55
C SER A 16 -0.28 14.80 16.58
N LYS A 17 -0.94 13.64 16.45
CA LYS A 17 -2.11 13.27 17.25
C LYS A 17 -1.76 12.23 18.33
N HIS A 18 -2.53 12.28 19.43
CA HIS A 18 -2.26 11.48 20.63
C HIS A 18 -2.40 9.95 20.43
N ASN A 19 -3.16 9.50 19.44
CA ASN A 19 -3.35 8.07 19.18
C ASN A 19 -2.22 7.44 18.33
N TYR A 20 -1.35 8.26 17.74
CA TYR A 20 -0.34 7.79 16.78
C TYR A 20 0.65 6.78 17.36
N GLU A 21 1.16 7.03 18.58
CA GLU A 21 2.12 6.11 19.23
C GLU A 21 1.50 4.73 19.50
N ARG A 22 0.21 4.69 19.87
CA ARG A 22 -0.52 3.43 19.99
C ARG A 22 -0.63 2.71 18.65
N SER A 23 -0.87 3.44 17.59
CA SER A 23 -0.98 2.88 16.24
C SER A 23 0.35 2.31 15.75
N ARG A 24 1.48 2.97 16.04
CA ARG A 24 2.82 2.46 15.77
C ARG A 24 3.09 1.14 16.48
N LEU A 25 2.67 1.03 17.75
CA LEU A 25 2.80 -0.21 18.52
C LEU A 25 2.01 -1.35 17.87
N ILE A 26 0.72 -1.12 17.55
CA ILE A 26 -0.12 -2.13 16.90
C ILE A 26 0.47 -2.54 15.55
N MET A 27 0.90 -1.57 14.73
CA MET A 27 1.53 -1.83 13.42
C MET A 27 2.76 -2.73 13.57
N THR A 28 3.61 -2.45 14.56
CA THR A 28 4.82 -3.22 14.82
C THR A 28 4.49 -4.65 15.28
N GLU A 29 3.48 -4.82 16.14
CA GLU A 29 3.03 -6.12 16.62
C GLU A 29 2.40 -6.95 15.50
N GLU A 30 1.54 -6.37 14.65
CA GLU A 30 0.97 -7.07 13.50
C GLU A 30 2.06 -7.51 12.52
N THR A 31 3.05 -6.66 12.26
CA THR A 31 4.21 -6.99 11.43
C THR A 31 5.01 -8.15 12.03
N ASN A 32 5.24 -8.16 13.34
CA ASN A 32 5.94 -9.24 14.03
C ASN A 32 5.19 -10.58 13.97
N HIS A 33 3.86 -10.57 14.02
CA HIS A 33 3.09 -11.82 13.87
C HIS A 33 3.34 -12.47 12.51
N VAL A 34 3.41 -11.68 11.44
CA VAL A 34 3.72 -12.15 10.08
C VAL A 34 5.18 -12.63 9.99
N ILE A 35 6.14 -11.83 10.46
CA ILE A 35 7.57 -12.16 10.45
C ILE A 35 7.83 -13.48 11.19
N THR A 36 7.30 -13.60 12.40
CA THR A 36 7.47 -14.81 13.23
C THR A 36 6.89 -16.04 12.56
N ALA A 37 5.69 -15.92 11.98
CA ALA A 37 5.08 -17.02 11.25
C ALA A 37 5.91 -17.41 10.02
N ALA A 38 6.43 -16.44 9.27
CA ALA A 38 7.28 -16.71 8.10
C ALA A 38 8.58 -17.45 8.48
N PHE A 39 9.30 -17.01 9.50
CA PHE A 39 10.51 -17.71 9.95
C PHE A 39 10.22 -19.13 10.48
N ASN A 40 9.09 -19.31 11.20
CA ASN A 40 8.68 -20.64 11.68
C ASN A 40 8.40 -21.63 10.52
N GLU A 41 8.01 -21.13 9.33
CA GLU A 41 7.83 -21.92 8.11
C GLU A 41 9.11 -22.04 7.26
N GLY A 42 10.25 -21.64 7.80
CA GLY A 42 11.56 -21.82 7.16
C GLY A 42 11.95 -20.74 6.15
N VAL A 43 11.26 -19.58 6.13
CA VAL A 43 11.71 -18.43 5.36
C VAL A 43 13.09 -17.98 5.89
N GLN A 44 14.06 -17.82 4.98
CA GLN A 44 15.45 -17.57 5.34
C GLN A 44 15.76 -16.11 5.63
N GLU A 45 15.07 -15.21 4.97
CA GLU A 45 15.27 -13.76 5.10
C GLU A 45 13.93 -13.02 4.99
N VAL A 46 13.73 -12.05 5.86
CA VAL A 46 12.60 -11.13 5.83
C VAL A 46 13.13 -9.70 5.80
N LEU A 47 12.77 -8.96 4.74
CA LEU A 47 13.02 -7.53 4.62
C LEU A 47 11.70 -6.78 4.79
N VAL A 48 11.61 -5.94 5.80
CA VAL A 48 10.46 -5.09 6.07
C VAL A 48 10.71 -3.70 5.49
N ASN A 49 9.75 -3.15 4.76
CA ASN A 49 9.79 -1.77 4.31
C ASN A 49 8.70 -0.97 5.01
N ASP A 50 9.07 -0.03 5.88
CA ASP A 50 8.12 0.89 6.50
C ASP A 50 7.52 1.80 5.42
N SER A 51 6.21 1.78 5.26
CA SER A 51 5.52 2.30 4.07
C SER A 51 4.46 3.36 4.35
N HIS A 52 4.41 3.93 5.56
CA HIS A 52 3.41 4.95 5.88
C HIS A 52 4.04 6.33 6.09
N SER A 53 3.47 7.36 5.47
CA SER A 53 3.83 8.78 5.66
C SER A 53 5.34 9.02 5.56
N LYS A 54 6.03 9.40 6.65
CA LYS A 54 7.48 9.60 6.71
C LYS A 54 8.31 8.30 6.79
N MET A 55 7.66 7.16 6.67
CA MET A 55 8.28 5.83 6.60
C MET A 55 9.24 5.52 7.76
N ASN A 56 8.86 5.95 8.97
CA ASN A 56 9.59 5.74 10.23
C ASN A 56 8.65 5.37 11.38
N ASN A 57 7.63 4.58 11.10
CA ASN A 57 6.55 4.27 12.03
C ASN A 57 6.84 3.04 12.90
N LEU A 58 7.49 2.03 12.32
CA LEU A 58 7.82 0.80 13.04
C LEU A 58 8.76 1.09 14.20
N LEU A 59 8.47 0.48 15.35
CA LEU A 59 9.33 0.51 16.53
C LEU A 59 10.44 -0.54 16.33
N ILE A 60 11.57 -0.10 15.75
CA ILE A 60 12.63 -1.03 15.31
C ILE A 60 13.21 -1.85 16.46
N GLU A 61 13.24 -1.30 17.66
CA GLU A 61 13.68 -1.98 18.89
C GLU A 61 12.72 -3.09 19.35
N ARG A 62 11.53 -3.16 18.75
CA ARG A 62 10.50 -4.18 19.00
C ARG A 62 10.28 -5.14 17.83
N LEU A 63 10.91 -4.87 16.69
CA LEU A 63 10.84 -5.80 15.55
C LEU A 63 11.57 -7.11 15.86
N HIS A 64 11.17 -8.16 15.17
CA HIS A 64 11.82 -9.47 15.24
C HIS A 64 13.33 -9.32 14.95
N SER A 65 14.18 -9.89 15.82
CA SER A 65 15.64 -9.68 15.80
C SER A 65 16.32 -10.06 14.49
N ASP A 66 15.77 -11.03 13.77
CA ASP A 66 16.35 -11.56 12.53
C ASP A 66 15.82 -10.86 11.27
N ALA A 67 14.85 -9.96 11.40
CA ALA A 67 14.34 -9.18 10.29
C ALA A 67 15.27 -8.00 9.97
N LYS A 68 15.39 -7.68 8.68
CA LYS A 68 15.99 -6.43 8.21
C LYS A 68 14.88 -5.41 7.95
N VAL A 69 15.15 -4.12 8.10
CA VAL A 69 14.15 -3.07 7.90
C VAL A 69 14.71 -1.90 7.09
N ILE A 70 13.89 -1.40 6.17
CA ILE A 70 14.13 -0.14 5.46
C ILE A 70 13.19 0.90 6.07
N VAL A 71 13.76 1.98 6.59
CA VAL A 71 13.05 3.10 7.22
C VAL A 71 13.44 4.43 6.61
N GLY A 72 12.59 5.42 6.76
CA GLY A 72 12.86 6.81 6.36
C GLY A 72 12.41 7.12 4.93
N ASP A 73 12.48 8.41 4.61
CA ASP A 73 12.09 9.07 3.38
C ASP A 73 13.28 9.96 2.93
N VAL A 74 13.57 10.16 1.67
CA VAL A 74 12.95 9.76 0.41
C VAL A 74 13.50 8.40 -0.06
N LYS A 75 12.60 7.50 -0.46
CA LYS A 75 12.97 6.23 -1.10
C LYS A 75 12.56 6.26 -2.57
N PRO A 76 13.46 5.97 -3.54
CA PRO A 76 13.16 6.02 -4.97
C PRO A 76 11.95 5.20 -5.44
N TYR A 77 11.67 4.11 -4.73
CA TYR A 77 10.51 3.25 -4.95
C TYR A 77 9.61 3.15 -3.71
N SER A 78 9.64 4.18 -2.85
CA SER A 78 8.69 4.40 -1.75
C SER A 78 8.31 3.11 -1.00
N MET A 79 7.04 2.71 -1.08
CA MET A 79 6.44 1.58 -0.37
C MET A 79 7.02 0.20 -0.76
N VAL A 80 7.69 0.09 -1.89
CA VAL A 80 8.30 -1.16 -2.40
C VAL A 80 9.82 -1.06 -2.55
N GLN A 81 10.43 -0.10 -1.86
CA GLN A 81 11.89 0.02 -1.84
C GLN A 81 12.55 -1.25 -1.31
N GLY A 82 13.59 -1.71 -2.01
CA GLY A 82 14.36 -2.90 -1.65
C GLY A 82 13.86 -4.19 -2.30
N LEU A 83 12.71 -4.16 -2.98
CA LEU A 83 12.19 -5.31 -3.72
C LEU A 83 12.97 -5.51 -5.03
N ASP A 84 13.37 -6.76 -5.29
CA ASP A 84 13.99 -7.19 -6.53
C ASP A 84 13.67 -8.67 -6.83
N SER A 85 14.20 -9.21 -7.91
CA SER A 85 13.92 -10.58 -8.37
C SER A 85 14.49 -11.70 -7.49
N SER A 86 15.23 -11.40 -6.43
CA SER A 86 15.75 -12.39 -5.47
C SER A 86 14.70 -12.84 -4.46
N PHE A 87 13.60 -12.07 -4.31
CA PHE A 87 12.53 -12.38 -3.37
C PHE A 87 11.59 -13.48 -3.91
N SER A 88 11.20 -14.41 -3.05
CA SER A 88 10.26 -15.48 -3.37
C SER A 88 8.79 -15.05 -3.26
N GLY A 89 8.51 -13.93 -2.61
CA GLY A 89 7.16 -13.40 -2.43
C GLY A 89 7.15 -12.09 -1.67
N ALA A 90 6.05 -11.36 -1.77
CA ALA A 90 5.78 -10.14 -1.02
C ALA A 90 4.51 -10.30 -0.17
N MET A 91 4.46 -9.65 0.98
CA MET A 91 3.29 -9.60 1.86
C MET A 91 2.99 -8.16 2.21
N PHE A 92 1.76 -7.73 2.00
CA PHE A 92 1.30 -6.36 2.21
C PHE A 92 0.46 -6.28 3.49
N ILE A 93 0.97 -5.57 4.51
CA ILE A 93 0.36 -5.51 5.84
C ILE A 93 -0.14 -4.10 6.14
N GLY A 94 -1.37 -4.00 6.66
CA GLY A 94 -1.98 -2.72 7.03
C GLY A 94 -2.48 -1.91 5.83
N TYR A 95 -2.85 -2.56 4.73
CA TYR A 95 -3.42 -1.91 3.55
C TYR A 95 -4.90 -1.57 3.74
N HIS A 96 -5.35 -0.57 3.02
CA HIS A 96 -6.70 -0.02 3.05
C HIS A 96 -7.25 0.14 1.63
N ALA A 97 -8.56 0.43 1.54
CA ALA A 97 -9.24 0.68 0.28
C ALA A 97 -8.63 1.87 -0.48
N ARG A 98 -8.51 1.75 -1.80
CA ARG A 98 -8.13 2.85 -2.67
C ARG A 98 -9.13 4.01 -2.63
N ALA A 99 -8.71 5.16 -3.13
CA ALA A 99 -9.60 6.31 -3.34
C ALA A 99 -10.85 5.92 -4.15
N SER A 100 -11.96 6.59 -3.89
CA SER A 100 -13.28 6.38 -4.51
C SER A 100 -13.94 5.03 -4.25
N MET A 101 -13.38 4.21 -3.34
CA MET A 101 -14.09 3.06 -2.78
C MET A 101 -14.71 3.41 -1.43
N LEU A 102 -15.83 2.77 -1.10
CA LEU A 102 -16.35 2.78 0.26
C LEU A 102 -15.41 1.95 1.14
N GLY A 103 -14.59 2.60 1.92
CA GLY A 103 -13.64 1.98 2.82
C GLY A 103 -13.21 2.94 3.92
N VAL A 104 -12.75 2.41 5.05
CA VAL A 104 -12.24 3.24 6.14
C VAL A 104 -11.00 4.02 5.68
N MET A 105 -10.99 5.33 5.92
CA MET A 105 -9.90 6.23 5.51
C MET A 105 -9.45 6.08 4.05
N SER A 106 -10.34 5.57 3.16
CA SER A 106 -10.01 5.30 1.75
C SER A 106 -9.37 6.50 1.06
N HIS A 107 -8.21 6.29 0.45
CA HIS A 107 -7.45 7.27 -0.33
C HIS A 107 -6.42 6.54 -1.21
N SER A 108 -5.66 7.27 -2.02
CA SER A 108 -4.51 6.74 -2.76
C SER A 108 -3.38 7.78 -2.68
N MET A 109 -2.32 7.46 -1.96
CA MET A 109 -1.15 8.29 -1.68
C MET A 109 -1.46 9.55 -0.86
N ILE A 110 -2.42 10.36 -1.29
CA ILE A 110 -2.90 11.57 -0.60
C ILE A 110 -4.42 11.69 -0.73
N PHE A 111 -5.05 12.42 0.17
CA PHE A 111 -6.51 12.67 0.10
C PHE A 111 -6.93 13.55 -1.09
N GLY A 112 -5.98 14.17 -1.77
CA GLY A 112 -6.21 14.94 -2.99
C GLY A 112 -6.32 14.11 -4.28
N VAL A 113 -6.10 12.80 -4.23
CA VAL A 113 -6.32 11.90 -5.36
C VAL A 113 -7.73 11.30 -5.28
N ARG A 114 -8.50 11.43 -6.37
CA ARG A 114 -9.81 10.78 -6.51
C ARG A 114 -9.70 9.39 -7.09
N ASN A 115 -8.95 9.25 -8.18
CA ASN A 115 -8.67 7.96 -8.80
C ASN A 115 -7.26 7.93 -9.35
N MET A 116 -6.73 6.72 -9.45
CA MET A 116 -5.48 6.44 -10.12
C MET A 116 -5.68 5.22 -11.04
N TYR A 117 -5.10 5.28 -12.23
CA TYR A 117 -5.26 4.23 -13.23
C TYR A 117 -3.91 3.86 -13.84
N ILE A 118 -3.74 2.58 -14.13
CA ILE A 118 -2.76 2.08 -15.09
C ILE A 118 -3.55 1.57 -16.29
N ASN A 119 -3.37 2.23 -17.43
CA ASN A 119 -4.27 2.13 -18.59
C ASN A 119 -5.72 2.41 -18.16
N ASP A 120 -6.63 1.45 -18.34
CA ASP A 120 -8.04 1.57 -17.95
C ASP A 120 -8.37 0.89 -16.61
N VAL A 121 -7.36 0.32 -15.93
CA VAL A 121 -7.55 -0.35 -14.64
C VAL A 121 -7.39 0.64 -13.51
N ALA A 122 -8.47 0.86 -12.74
CA ALA A 122 -8.42 1.66 -11.53
C ALA A 122 -7.66 0.90 -10.44
N ILE A 123 -6.61 1.52 -9.89
CA ILE A 123 -5.74 0.93 -8.87
C ILE A 123 -5.59 1.87 -7.67
N GLY A 124 -5.29 1.28 -6.52
CA GLY A 124 -4.78 1.97 -5.34
C GLY A 124 -3.29 1.74 -5.15
N GLU A 125 -2.81 2.04 -3.96
CA GLU A 125 -1.42 1.77 -3.55
C GLU A 125 -1.10 0.28 -3.64
N MET A 126 -2.03 -0.57 -3.19
CA MET A 126 -1.89 -2.02 -3.21
C MET A 126 -1.68 -2.53 -4.65
N GLY A 127 -2.54 -2.14 -5.58
CA GLY A 127 -2.46 -2.57 -6.98
C GLY A 127 -1.18 -2.06 -7.66
N PHE A 128 -0.77 -0.82 -7.41
CA PHE A 128 0.47 -0.29 -7.97
C PHE A 128 1.70 -1.04 -7.42
N ASN A 129 1.74 -1.27 -6.11
CA ASN A 129 2.83 -2.01 -5.49
C ASN A 129 2.89 -3.47 -5.97
N ALA A 130 1.72 -4.08 -6.23
CA ALA A 130 1.63 -5.42 -6.81
C ALA A 130 2.18 -5.46 -8.25
N TYR A 131 1.95 -4.43 -9.06
CA TYR A 131 2.57 -4.32 -10.38
C TYR A 131 4.11 -4.19 -10.31
N ILE A 132 4.63 -3.44 -9.32
CA ILE A 132 6.10 -3.38 -9.12
C ILE A 132 6.64 -4.75 -8.71
N ALA A 133 5.96 -5.48 -7.82
CA ALA A 133 6.35 -6.84 -7.46
C ALA A 133 6.33 -7.76 -8.71
N GLY A 134 5.28 -7.68 -9.51
CA GLY A 134 5.14 -8.44 -10.75
C GLY A 134 6.19 -8.11 -11.81
N TYR A 135 6.67 -6.87 -11.88
CA TYR A 135 7.79 -6.48 -12.75
C TYR A 135 9.07 -7.26 -12.43
N TYR A 136 9.32 -7.52 -11.15
CA TYR A 136 10.44 -8.34 -10.69
C TYR A 136 10.15 -9.85 -10.67
N GLY A 137 8.95 -10.26 -11.12
CA GLY A 137 8.55 -11.67 -11.07
C GLY A 137 8.17 -12.17 -9.67
N VAL A 138 7.94 -11.27 -8.71
CA VAL A 138 7.63 -11.60 -7.31
C VAL A 138 6.11 -11.62 -7.10
N PRO A 139 5.51 -12.75 -6.67
CA PRO A 139 4.08 -12.80 -6.35
C PRO A 139 3.78 -12.09 -5.03
N VAL A 140 2.62 -11.42 -4.95
CA VAL A 140 2.06 -10.93 -3.69
C VAL A 140 1.27 -12.07 -3.04
N LEU A 141 1.79 -12.64 -1.97
CA LEU A 141 1.24 -13.84 -1.33
C LEU A 141 0.12 -13.54 -0.33
N LEU A 142 0.24 -12.41 0.38
CA LEU A 142 -0.69 -11.98 1.42
C LEU A 142 -0.99 -10.50 1.31
N VAL A 143 -2.27 -10.15 1.41
CA VAL A 143 -2.72 -8.77 1.66
C VAL A 143 -3.56 -8.75 2.93
N ALA A 144 -3.07 -8.03 3.95
CA ALA A 144 -3.73 -7.88 5.24
C ALA A 144 -4.17 -6.43 5.45
N GLY A 145 -5.40 -6.24 5.91
CA GLY A 145 -5.95 -4.90 6.13
C GLY A 145 -7.45 -4.89 6.35
N ASP A 146 -8.12 -3.88 5.79
CA ASP A 146 -9.57 -3.81 5.84
C ASP A 146 -10.25 -4.73 4.78
N ASP A 147 -11.57 -4.91 4.93
CA ASP A 147 -12.38 -5.74 4.05
C ASP A 147 -12.38 -5.27 2.59
N ARG A 148 -12.17 -3.98 2.34
CA ARG A 148 -12.18 -3.41 0.99
C ARG A 148 -10.84 -3.57 0.28
N ALA A 149 -9.74 -3.48 1.02
CA ALA A 149 -8.42 -3.83 0.50
C ALA A 149 -8.36 -5.32 0.10
N ALA A 150 -8.99 -6.20 0.89
CA ALA A 150 -9.10 -7.62 0.56
C ALA A 150 -9.85 -7.84 -0.77
N ILE A 151 -11.00 -7.20 -0.96
CA ILE A 151 -11.77 -7.27 -2.22
C ILE A 151 -10.95 -6.76 -3.41
N GLU A 152 -10.23 -5.63 -3.27
CA GLU A 152 -9.35 -5.10 -4.31
C GLU A 152 -8.25 -6.09 -4.66
N ALA A 153 -7.63 -6.71 -3.65
CA ALA A 153 -6.57 -7.70 -3.84
C ALA A 153 -7.07 -8.94 -4.59
N GLU A 154 -8.20 -9.50 -4.21
CA GLU A 154 -8.81 -10.69 -4.84
C GLU A 154 -9.22 -10.45 -6.29
N GLN A 155 -9.63 -9.21 -6.62
CA GLN A 155 -9.97 -8.82 -7.99
C GLN A 155 -8.75 -8.69 -8.90
N LEU A 156 -7.60 -8.26 -8.35
CA LEU A 156 -6.38 -8.00 -9.11
C LEU A 156 -5.42 -9.19 -9.15
N ILE A 157 -5.36 -9.98 -8.08
CA ILE A 157 -4.36 -11.03 -7.90
C ILE A 157 -5.05 -12.37 -7.62
N PRO A 158 -5.26 -13.21 -8.64
CA PRO A 158 -5.87 -14.52 -8.44
C PRO A 158 -5.10 -15.37 -7.42
N ASN A 159 -5.84 -16.01 -6.53
CA ASN A 159 -5.34 -16.89 -5.46
C ASN A 159 -4.51 -16.19 -4.38
N VAL A 160 -4.49 -14.86 -4.31
CA VAL A 160 -3.87 -14.15 -3.18
C VAL A 160 -4.58 -14.55 -1.87
N THR A 161 -3.81 -14.73 -0.81
CA THR A 161 -4.38 -14.89 0.53
C THR A 161 -4.73 -13.52 1.10
N THR A 162 -5.88 -13.37 1.73
CA THR A 162 -6.30 -12.13 2.39
C THR A 162 -6.51 -12.33 3.89
N ALA A 163 -6.19 -11.30 4.69
CA ALA A 163 -6.42 -11.27 6.13
C ALA A 163 -7.19 -10.02 6.50
N ILE A 164 -8.50 -10.15 6.76
CA ILE A 164 -9.38 -9.05 7.12
C ILE A 164 -9.33 -8.84 8.63
N VAL A 165 -8.61 -7.82 9.10
CA VAL A 165 -8.51 -7.48 10.52
C VAL A 165 -9.59 -6.52 10.98
N LYS A 166 -10.28 -5.87 10.05
CA LYS A 166 -11.45 -5.01 10.31
C LYS A 166 -12.37 -4.90 9.10
N GLU A 167 -13.65 -4.66 9.40
CA GLU A 167 -14.72 -4.45 8.43
C GLU A 167 -15.15 -2.98 8.45
N THR A 168 -15.35 -2.41 7.27
CA THR A 168 -15.81 -1.02 7.10
C THR A 168 -17.28 -0.88 7.46
N ILE A 169 -17.62 0.01 8.40
CA ILE A 169 -19.00 0.46 8.65
C ILE A 169 -19.25 1.76 7.88
N THR A 170 -18.36 2.75 8.08
CA THR A 170 -18.33 4.02 7.34
C THR A 170 -16.88 4.39 7.06
N ARG A 171 -16.64 5.53 6.41
CA ARG A 171 -15.28 6.02 6.15
C ARG A 171 -14.47 6.31 7.44
N SER A 172 -15.14 6.44 8.59
CA SER A 172 -14.54 6.75 9.90
C SER A 172 -15.03 5.86 11.04
N ALA A 173 -15.64 4.71 10.73
CA ALA A 173 -16.08 3.73 11.72
C ALA A 173 -15.87 2.32 11.21
N VAL A 174 -15.38 1.43 12.08
CA VAL A 174 -15.05 0.04 11.75
C VAL A 174 -15.56 -0.93 12.81
N LYS A 175 -15.85 -2.16 12.39
CA LYS A 175 -15.91 -3.32 13.26
C LYS A 175 -14.56 -4.02 13.18
N SER A 176 -13.78 -3.98 14.24
CA SER A 176 -12.40 -4.45 14.26
C SER A 176 -12.22 -5.66 15.17
N LEU A 177 -11.29 -6.54 14.79
CA LEU A 177 -10.73 -7.51 15.71
C LEU A 177 -9.97 -6.79 16.84
N THR A 178 -9.76 -7.47 17.97
CA THR A 178 -8.78 -7.02 18.96
C THR A 178 -7.36 -7.31 18.45
N PRO A 179 -6.31 -6.60 18.90
CA PRO A 179 -4.94 -6.88 18.49
C PRO A 179 -4.52 -8.36 18.68
N ALA A 180 -4.93 -8.98 19.78
CA ALA A 180 -4.65 -10.39 20.03
C ALA A 180 -5.28 -11.30 18.96
N LYS A 181 -6.56 -11.06 18.61
CA LYS A 181 -7.27 -11.87 17.62
C LYS A 181 -6.76 -11.61 16.19
N ALA A 182 -6.40 -10.37 15.89
CA ALA A 182 -5.75 -10.04 14.61
C ALA A 182 -4.38 -10.74 14.48
N GLY A 183 -3.60 -10.77 15.56
CA GLY A 183 -2.33 -11.50 15.56
C GLY A 183 -2.47 -13.02 15.32
N GLU A 184 -3.51 -13.66 15.87
CA GLU A 184 -3.84 -15.05 15.56
C GLU A 184 -4.16 -15.25 14.07
N LEU A 185 -5.04 -14.41 13.53
CA LEU A 185 -5.44 -14.43 12.13
C LEU A 185 -4.25 -14.19 11.20
N LEU A 186 -3.41 -13.20 11.49
CA LEU A 186 -2.24 -12.88 10.68
C LEU A 186 -1.26 -14.05 10.62
N ARG A 187 -1.01 -14.73 11.74
CA ARG A 187 -0.18 -15.94 11.74
C ARG A 187 -0.79 -17.04 10.88
N GLU A 188 -2.08 -17.34 11.09
CA GLU A 188 -2.81 -18.35 10.31
C GLU A 188 -2.73 -18.06 8.80
N LYS A 189 -3.05 -16.80 8.41
CA LYS A 189 -3.05 -16.38 7.00
C LYS A 189 -1.64 -16.30 6.38
N THR A 190 -0.61 -16.04 7.17
CA THR A 190 0.78 -16.14 6.72
C THR A 190 1.15 -17.58 6.36
N LEU A 191 0.78 -18.56 7.19
CA LEU A 191 1.01 -19.97 6.90
C LEU A 191 0.25 -20.41 5.65
N GLU A 192 -1.04 -20.02 5.53
CA GLU A 192 -1.85 -20.29 4.33
C GLU A 192 -1.19 -19.70 3.07
N ALA A 193 -0.75 -18.43 3.12
CA ALA A 193 -0.11 -17.75 2.00
C ALA A 193 1.19 -18.46 1.56
N LEU A 194 2.03 -18.88 2.51
CA LEU A 194 3.27 -19.58 2.21
C LEU A 194 3.02 -20.99 1.63
N ASN A 195 2.02 -21.71 2.14
CA ASN A 195 1.62 -23.01 1.60
C ASN A 195 1.01 -22.90 0.20
N ASN A 196 0.35 -21.77 -0.10
CA ASN A 196 -0.31 -21.51 -1.39
C ASN A 196 0.61 -20.82 -2.42
N LYS A 197 1.84 -20.50 -2.08
CA LYS A 197 2.73 -19.62 -2.87
C LYS A 197 2.89 -20.04 -4.34
N ASP A 198 2.92 -21.33 -4.64
CA ASP A 198 3.13 -21.85 -5.99
C ASP A 198 1.89 -21.65 -6.90
N HIS A 199 0.74 -21.35 -6.32
CA HIS A 199 -0.51 -21.08 -7.02
C HIS A 199 -0.75 -19.58 -7.26
N VAL A 200 -0.02 -18.71 -6.57
CA VAL A 200 -0.11 -17.26 -6.76
C VAL A 200 0.87 -16.83 -7.85
N LYS A 201 0.36 -16.15 -8.87
CA LYS A 201 1.21 -15.65 -9.96
C LYS A 201 1.52 -14.16 -9.75
N PRO A 202 2.73 -13.71 -10.14
CA PRO A 202 3.02 -12.27 -10.16
C PRO A 202 2.01 -11.51 -11.02
N LEU A 203 1.57 -10.35 -10.57
CA LEU A 203 0.70 -9.45 -11.33
C LEU A 203 1.55 -8.72 -12.37
N ILE A 204 1.59 -9.25 -13.60
CA ILE A 204 2.42 -8.69 -14.67
C ILE A 204 1.91 -7.31 -15.08
N PRO A 205 2.75 -6.27 -15.01
CA PRO A 205 2.37 -4.94 -15.46
C PRO A 205 2.25 -4.88 -16.99
N PRO A 206 1.41 -3.98 -17.55
CA PRO A 206 1.36 -3.77 -18.99
C PRO A 206 2.66 -3.14 -19.51
N ASP A 207 2.99 -3.43 -20.74
CA ASP A 207 4.06 -2.75 -21.47
C ASP A 207 3.65 -1.30 -21.75
N HIS A 208 4.60 -0.37 -21.59
CA HIS A 208 4.37 1.05 -21.84
C HIS A 208 3.08 1.58 -21.18
N PRO A 209 2.96 1.49 -19.83
CA PRO A 209 1.73 1.84 -19.13
C PRO A 209 1.41 3.34 -19.26
N LEU A 210 0.13 3.64 -19.48
CA LEU A 210 -0.42 4.98 -19.34
C LEU A 210 -0.86 5.18 -17.89
N LEU A 211 -0.09 5.98 -17.14
CA LEU A 211 -0.49 6.44 -15.81
C LEU A 211 -1.49 7.60 -15.95
N ARG A 212 -2.61 7.52 -15.23
CA ARG A 212 -3.59 8.60 -15.13
C ARG A 212 -3.95 8.83 -13.66
N ILE A 213 -3.89 10.08 -13.21
CA ILE A 213 -4.25 10.47 -11.84
C ILE A 213 -5.31 11.54 -11.92
N GLU A 214 -6.48 11.25 -11.35
CA GLU A 214 -7.57 12.21 -11.18
C GLU A 214 -7.42 12.90 -9.83
N PHE A 215 -7.18 14.20 -9.85
CA PHE A 215 -7.06 15.02 -8.64
C PHE A 215 -8.40 15.59 -8.19
N ALA A 216 -8.47 15.99 -6.93
CA ALA A 216 -9.69 16.55 -6.33
C ALA A 216 -10.07 17.92 -6.88
N ASN A 217 -9.09 18.69 -7.37
CA ASN A 217 -9.31 20.01 -7.95
C ASN A 217 -8.27 20.33 -9.04
N TYR A 218 -8.58 21.37 -9.80
CA TYR A 218 -7.77 21.77 -10.96
C TYR A 218 -6.39 22.32 -10.55
N GLY A 219 -6.27 22.98 -9.40
CA GLY A 219 -4.98 23.48 -8.91
C GLY A 219 -3.98 22.35 -8.63
N GLN A 220 -4.44 21.22 -8.08
CA GLN A 220 -3.60 20.04 -7.92
C GLN A 220 -3.16 19.45 -9.27
N ALA A 221 -4.08 19.41 -10.24
CA ALA A 221 -3.76 18.96 -11.60
C ALA A 221 -2.74 19.87 -12.28
N GLU A 222 -2.87 21.19 -12.15
CA GLU A 222 -1.90 22.17 -12.69
C GLU A 222 -0.51 21.99 -12.08
N TRP A 223 -0.41 21.81 -10.76
CA TRP A 223 0.87 21.54 -10.11
C TRP A 223 1.48 20.21 -10.57
N ALA A 224 0.70 19.15 -10.62
CA ALA A 224 1.17 17.85 -11.12
C ALA A 224 1.64 17.91 -12.58
N HIS A 225 0.96 18.73 -13.41
CA HIS A 225 1.29 18.93 -14.81
C HIS A 225 2.62 19.68 -15.03
N LEU A 226 3.20 20.31 -14.03
CA LEU A 226 4.55 20.86 -14.14
C LEU A 226 5.63 19.79 -14.33
N MET A 227 5.32 18.51 -14.08
CA MET A 227 6.20 17.41 -14.43
C MET A 227 6.31 17.28 -15.96
N PRO A 228 7.53 17.34 -16.55
CA PRO A 228 7.71 17.20 -17.99
C PRO A 228 7.12 15.88 -18.54
N GLY A 229 6.48 15.95 -19.70
CA GLY A 229 5.88 14.79 -20.37
C GLY A 229 4.45 14.45 -19.95
N THR A 230 3.91 15.13 -18.95
CA THR A 230 2.51 14.97 -18.54
C THR A 230 1.56 15.79 -19.43
N LYS A 231 0.26 15.43 -19.38
CA LYS A 231 -0.84 16.16 -20.04
C LYS A 231 -2.04 16.21 -19.11
N ILE A 232 -2.71 17.36 -19.01
CA ILE A 232 -4.06 17.44 -18.44
C ILE A 232 -5.05 17.02 -19.52
N GLU A 233 -5.93 16.06 -19.22
CA GLU A 233 -7.01 15.67 -20.14
C GLU A 233 -8.05 16.79 -20.22
N GLU A 234 -8.53 17.08 -21.42
CA GLU A 234 -9.39 18.24 -21.68
C GLU A 234 -10.66 18.25 -20.81
N ASN A 235 -10.93 19.36 -20.15
CA ASN A 235 -12.08 19.58 -19.25
C ASN A 235 -12.14 18.60 -18.04
N THR A 236 -11.00 18.08 -17.59
CA THR A 236 -10.90 17.20 -16.42
C THR A 236 -9.83 17.65 -15.45
N THR A 237 -9.75 16.99 -14.29
CA THR A 237 -8.64 17.10 -13.35
C THR A 237 -7.67 15.90 -13.46
N ILE A 238 -7.72 15.18 -14.58
CA ILE A 238 -6.88 14.02 -14.84
C ILE A 238 -5.58 14.47 -15.48
N VAL A 239 -4.47 14.09 -14.86
CA VAL A 239 -3.14 14.26 -15.41
C VAL A 239 -2.62 12.90 -15.85
N SER A 240 -2.22 12.78 -17.12
CA SER A 240 -1.74 11.55 -17.72
C SER A 240 -0.25 11.62 -18.05
N TYR A 241 0.42 10.48 -17.97
CA TYR A 241 1.83 10.29 -18.31
C TYR A 241 2.05 8.93 -18.98
N GLN A 242 2.61 8.94 -20.19
CA GLN A 242 2.98 7.72 -20.91
C GLN A 242 4.37 7.28 -20.45
N ALA A 243 4.45 6.22 -19.68
CA ALA A 243 5.71 5.67 -19.18
C ALA A 243 6.27 4.58 -20.11
N LYS A 244 7.58 4.37 -20.06
CA LYS A 244 8.24 3.27 -20.78
C LYS A 244 8.02 1.91 -20.10
N ASP A 245 7.92 1.91 -18.78
CA ASP A 245 7.69 0.75 -17.93
C ASP A 245 7.00 1.15 -16.63
N ILE A 246 6.61 0.16 -15.82
CA ILE A 246 5.90 0.40 -14.57
C ILE A 246 6.76 1.08 -13.50
N LEU A 247 8.08 0.90 -13.53
CA LEU A 247 9.00 1.57 -12.59
C LEU A 247 9.06 3.07 -12.85
N GLU A 248 9.06 3.46 -14.13
CA GLU A 248 8.98 4.87 -14.52
C GLU A 248 7.61 5.46 -14.17
N ALA A 249 6.51 4.73 -14.43
CA ALA A 249 5.17 5.16 -14.04
C ALA A 249 5.07 5.40 -12.52
N TYR A 250 5.66 4.52 -11.71
CA TYR A 250 5.67 4.66 -10.26
C TYR A 250 6.42 5.91 -9.80
N ARG A 251 7.59 6.17 -10.36
CA ARG A 251 8.36 7.38 -10.05
C ARG A 251 7.65 8.65 -10.54
N ALA A 252 7.02 8.60 -11.71
CA ALA A 252 6.19 9.68 -12.22
C ALA A 252 5.03 9.99 -11.27
N MET A 253 4.34 8.96 -10.79
CA MET A 253 3.28 9.09 -9.77
C MET A 253 3.80 9.82 -8.52
N LEU A 254 4.94 9.41 -7.98
CA LEU A 254 5.51 10.06 -6.80
C LEU A 254 5.78 11.55 -7.04
N VAL A 255 6.36 11.92 -8.19
CA VAL A 255 6.63 13.33 -8.53
C VAL A 255 5.33 14.12 -8.68
N MET A 256 4.34 13.58 -9.40
CA MET A 256 3.04 14.25 -9.59
C MET A 256 2.32 14.49 -8.25
N ILE A 257 2.36 13.51 -7.33
CA ILE A 257 1.77 13.62 -6.00
C ILE A 257 2.48 14.71 -5.17
N GLU A 258 3.81 14.72 -5.14
CA GLU A 258 4.59 15.72 -4.41
C GLU A 258 4.34 17.14 -4.92
N LEU A 259 4.22 17.31 -6.24
CA LEU A 259 3.87 18.60 -6.83
C LEU A 259 2.43 19.00 -6.46
N ALA A 260 1.47 18.08 -6.55
CA ALA A 260 0.07 18.35 -6.22
C ALA A 260 -0.14 18.75 -4.74
N MET A 261 0.70 18.27 -3.82
CA MET A 261 0.66 18.66 -2.41
C MET A 261 1.04 20.14 -2.15
N ARG A 262 1.62 20.83 -3.15
CA ARG A 262 1.93 22.27 -3.07
C ARG A 262 0.69 23.15 -3.18
N THR A 263 -0.45 22.59 -3.59
CA THR A 263 -1.69 23.35 -3.71
C THR A 263 -2.16 23.79 -2.32
N SER A 264 -2.20 25.10 -2.09
CA SER A 264 -2.88 25.67 -0.94
C SER A 264 -4.37 25.82 -1.30
N PHE A 265 -5.25 25.30 -0.46
CA PHE A 265 -6.67 25.60 -0.55
C PHE A 265 -6.87 27.00 0.00
N CYS A 266 -7.26 27.96 -0.85
CA CYS A 266 -7.67 29.30 -0.46
C CYS A 266 -9.09 29.27 0.09
#